data_4db328fa953d8eda28b2e6a785f7bc0c
#
_entry.id   4db328fa953d8eda28b2e6a785f7bc0c
#
_cell.length_a   1.000
_cell.length_b   1.000
_cell.length_c   1.000
_cell.angle_alpha   90.00
_cell.angle_beta   90.00
_cell.angle_gamma   90.00
#
_symmetry.space_group_name_H-M   'P 1'
#
loop_
_entity.id
_entity.type
_entity.pdbx_description
1 polymer ?
#
loop_
_entity_poly.entity_id
_entity_poly.type
_entity_poly.pdbx_seq_one_letter_code
_entity_poly.pdbx_strand_id
1 'polypeptide(L)'
;MPSSSPAAMAAADRAAAALERLARLHPKLIDLGLDRSFALLEKLGNPHHHLPPTIHVAGTNGKGSTIAFLRAMAEETGLKVHVYSSPHLCRFNERIRLAGRLIDDGGLADLLEDVETANGDMAVTFFEVTTAAAMLAFSRVPADLLLLETGLGGALDSTNVLKTPLATIITPIAQDHEHFLGTNLGQIASQKAGIMRAQTACYSADQQAEAMHVLIAHAENIGASLQVAGRDFHLAETDDSGIHLSCAGKDFLLPAPGLRGAHQLENAGLAAACLFDLAAKNRLPSCGQSQTENAFASGIQSAVWPGRVQPLNDGLLAELWPHRPIWLDGAHNAHGARALAKTLGQIDGGKWNIICGALNTRDPAEFLAPLAALAGSVRCLAIPDQPASLSAGEMTAAALAQGLDAAAATSIIAAFDQLDPAYPVIICGSLYLAGHILVQNKTLPD
;
A
#
# COMPACT_ATOMS: atom_id res chain seq x y z
N MET A 1 -4.74 28.52 -0.96
CA MET A 1 -5.74 27.42 -0.93
C MET A 1 -7.04 27.98 -1.47
N PRO A 2 -7.70 27.35 -2.46
CA PRO A 2 -9.08 27.69 -2.73
C PRO A 2 -9.89 27.34 -1.47
N SER A 3 -10.64 28.31 -0.91
CA SER A 3 -11.56 28.06 0.18
C SER A 3 -12.59 27.02 -0.28
N SER A 4 -12.67 25.88 0.42
CA SER A 4 -13.71 24.89 0.16
C SER A 4 -15.08 25.57 0.25
N SER A 5 -15.95 25.30 -0.73
CA SER A 5 -17.30 25.87 -0.70
C SER A 5 -18.07 25.33 0.52
N PRO A 6 -19.06 26.08 1.06
CA PRO A 6 -19.90 25.58 2.16
C PRO A 6 -20.53 24.21 1.88
N ALA A 7 -20.86 23.92 0.62
CA ALA A 7 -21.38 22.62 0.18
C ALA A 7 -20.32 21.51 0.26
N ALA A 8 -19.06 21.78 -0.08
CA ALA A 8 -17.98 20.80 0.05
C ALA A 8 -17.63 20.50 1.51
N MET A 9 -17.67 21.51 2.39
CA MET A 9 -17.51 21.30 3.85
C MET A 9 -18.64 20.44 4.40
N ALA A 10 -19.89 20.71 4.03
CA ALA A 10 -21.04 19.89 4.45
C ALA A 10 -20.94 18.43 3.97
N ALA A 11 -20.38 18.19 2.77
CA ALA A 11 -20.17 16.86 2.24
C ALA A 11 -19.08 16.09 3.01
N ALA A 12 -17.95 16.74 3.32
CA ALA A 12 -16.89 16.15 4.14
C ALA A 12 -17.38 15.80 5.56
N ASP A 13 -18.16 16.68 6.18
CA ASP A 13 -18.75 16.43 7.50
C ASP A 13 -19.73 15.24 7.47
N ARG A 14 -20.56 15.11 6.41
CA ARG A 14 -21.44 13.94 6.20
C ARG A 14 -20.64 12.64 6.07
N ALA A 15 -19.60 12.63 5.25
CA ALA A 15 -18.75 11.47 5.06
C ALA A 15 -18.07 11.06 6.36
N ALA A 16 -17.50 12.02 7.11
CA ALA A 16 -16.87 11.76 8.40
C ALA A 16 -17.86 11.19 9.41
N ALA A 17 -19.05 11.77 9.52
CA ALA A 17 -20.10 11.30 10.42
C ALA A 17 -20.59 9.88 10.05
N ALA A 18 -20.71 9.55 8.77
CA ALA A 18 -21.06 8.21 8.31
C ALA A 18 -19.95 7.20 8.66
N LEU A 19 -18.68 7.52 8.42
CA LEU A 19 -17.54 6.67 8.79
C LEU A 19 -17.50 6.40 10.30
N GLU A 20 -17.78 7.42 11.13
CA GLU A 20 -17.82 7.27 12.58
C GLU A 20 -18.97 6.34 13.04
N ARG A 21 -20.17 6.45 12.45
CA ARG A 21 -21.29 5.53 12.73
C ARG A 21 -20.94 4.10 12.32
N LEU A 22 -20.41 3.92 11.10
CA LEU A 22 -20.02 2.61 10.58
C LEU A 22 -18.91 1.94 11.38
N ALA A 23 -17.98 2.70 11.94
CA ALA A 23 -16.92 2.16 12.82
C ALA A 23 -17.47 1.56 14.14
N ARG A 24 -18.71 1.90 14.54
CA ARG A 24 -19.33 1.41 15.78
C ARG A 24 -20.21 0.16 15.58
N LEU A 25 -20.40 -0.31 14.34
CA LEU A 25 -21.30 -1.44 14.03
C LEU A 25 -20.81 -2.78 14.60
N HIS A 26 -19.53 -2.94 14.86
CA HIS A 26 -18.94 -4.17 15.37
C HIS A 26 -18.00 -3.90 16.55
N PRO A 27 -18.07 -4.69 17.64
CA PRO A 27 -17.22 -4.48 18.82
C PRO A 27 -15.74 -4.75 18.59
N LYS A 28 -15.40 -5.57 17.57
CA LYS A 28 -14.03 -5.87 17.18
C LYS A 28 -13.65 -5.07 15.94
N LEU A 29 -12.48 -4.45 15.97
CA LEU A 29 -11.92 -3.75 14.81
C LEU A 29 -11.56 -4.72 13.67
N ILE A 30 -11.04 -5.90 14.02
CA ILE A 30 -10.66 -6.98 13.11
C ILE A 30 -11.32 -8.29 13.55
N ASP A 31 -12.11 -8.86 12.65
CA ASP A 31 -12.73 -10.17 12.81
C ASP A 31 -12.86 -10.82 11.43
N LEU A 32 -11.89 -11.69 11.10
CA LEU A 32 -11.74 -12.25 9.76
C LEU A 32 -12.86 -13.25 9.44
N GLY A 33 -13.47 -13.07 8.27
CA GLY A 33 -14.54 -13.96 7.76
C GLY A 33 -15.21 -13.36 6.54
N LEU A 34 -15.80 -14.18 5.68
CA LEU A 34 -16.46 -13.74 4.45
C LEU A 34 -17.98 -13.73 4.53
N ASP A 35 -18.58 -14.43 5.47
CA ASP A 35 -20.04 -14.59 5.55
C ASP A 35 -20.77 -13.25 5.68
N ARG A 36 -20.27 -12.36 6.56
CA ARG A 36 -20.83 -11.02 6.73
C ARG A 36 -20.63 -10.14 5.50
N SER A 37 -19.46 -10.28 4.85
CA SER A 37 -19.16 -9.58 3.60
C SER A 37 -20.14 -10.01 2.50
N PHE A 38 -20.38 -11.31 2.32
CA PHE A 38 -21.34 -11.80 1.34
C PHE A 38 -22.78 -11.39 1.68
N ALA A 39 -23.19 -11.47 2.94
CA ALA A 39 -24.51 -11.03 3.37
C ALA A 39 -24.77 -9.54 3.10
N LEU A 40 -23.76 -8.67 3.34
CA LEU A 40 -23.86 -7.26 3.02
C LEU A 40 -23.89 -7.01 1.50
N LEU A 41 -23.03 -7.69 0.75
CA LEU A 41 -23.01 -7.58 -0.72
C LEU A 41 -24.33 -8.05 -1.34
N GLU A 42 -24.98 -9.08 -0.80
CA GLU A 42 -26.31 -9.53 -1.24
C GLU A 42 -27.36 -8.44 -1.04
N LYS A 43 -27.39 -7.78 0.13
CA LYS A 43 -28.28 -6.64 0.41
C LYS A 43 -28.05 -5.47 -0.54
N LEU A 44 -26.81 -5.28 -1.01
CA LEU A 44 -26.43 -4.25 -1.98
C LEU A 44 -26.67 -4.66 -3.44
N GLY A 45 -27.30 -5.83 -3.70
CA GLY A 45 -27.57 -6.33 -5.05
C GLY A 45 -26.38 -7.01 -5.72
N ASN A 46 -25.44 -7.55 -4.94
CA ASN A 46 -24.24 -8.27 -5.41
C ASN A 46 -23.33 -7.46 -6.34
N PRO A 47 -22.91 -6.25 -6.00
CA PRO A 47 -22.10 -5.39 -6.86
C PRO A 47 -20.77 -6.04 -7.29
N HIS A 48 -20.24 -6.96 -6.49
CA HIS A 48 -19.01 -7.71 -6.80
C HIS A 48 -19.14 -8.64 -8.03
N HIS A 49 -20.33 -8.89 -8.54
CA HIS A 49 -20.55 -9.60 -9.80
C HIS A 49 -20.45 -8.70 -11.05
N HIS A 50 -20.42 -7.38 -10.86
CA HIS A 50 -20.44 -6.36 -11.92
C HIS A 50 -19.17 -5.50 -11.94
N LEU A 51 -18.09 -6.02 -11.36
CA LEU A 51 -16.80 -5.33 -11.34
C LEU A 51 -16.07 -5.45 -12.70
N PRO A 52 -15.24 -4.48 -13.07
CA PRO A 52 -14.33 -4.62 -14.21
C PRO A 52 -13.37 -5.80 -14.04
N PRO A 53 -12.67 -6.25 -15.11
CA PRO A 53 -11.56 -7.18 -14.99
C PRO A 53 -10.64 -6.76 -13.84
N THR A 54 -10.37 -7.67 -12.87
CA THR A 54 -9.74 -7.29 -11.61
C THR A 54 -8.40 -7.99 -11.42
N ILE A 55 -7.35 -7.24 -11.09
CA ILE A 55 -6.09 -7.76 -10.56
C ILE A 55 -6.13 -7.63 -9.04
N HIS A 56 -6.06 -8.77 -8.33
CA HIS A 56 -6.13 -8.83 -6.87
C HIS A 56 -4.73 -9.02 -6.28
N VAL A 57 -4.33 -8.15 -5.36
CA VAL A 57 -2.95 -8.07 -4.85
C VAL A 57 -2.91 -8.35 -3.35
N ALA A 58 -2.16 -9.38 -2.95
CA ALA A 58 -1.86 -9.69 -1.55
C ALA A 58 -0.34 -9.69 -1.31
N GLY A 59 0.07 -9.70 -0.06
CA GLY A 59 1.46 -9.71 0.38
C GLY A 59 1.64 -9.03 1.72
N THR A 60 2.85 -9.03 2.26
CA THR A 60 3.13 -8.26 3.49
C THR A 60 3.54 -6.85 3.12
N ASN A 61 4.59 -6.68 2.37
CA ASN A 61 5.11 -5.39 1.92
C ASN A 61 5.05 -5.29 0.38
N GLY A 62 5.02 -4.05 -0.15
CA GLY A 62 5.05 -3.80 -1.58
C GLY A 62 3.69 -3.76 -2.29
N LYS A 63 2.56 -4.16 -1.66
CA LYS A 63 1.23 -4.16 -2.30
C LYS A 63 0.88 -2.81 -2.94
N GLY A 64 0.87 -1.73 -2.17
CA GLY A 64 0.54 -0.39 -2.66
C GLY A 64 1.50 0.10 -3.75
N SER A 65 2.83 -0.17 -3.63
CA SER A 65 3.80 0.17 -4.68
C SER A 65 3.55 -0.61 -5.97
N THR A 66 3.27 -1.92 -5.88
CA THR A 66 2.92 -2.75 -7.04
C THR A 66 1.64 -2.24 -7.71
N ILE A 67 0.62 -1.86 -6.92
CA ILE A 67 -0.61 -1.24 -7.42
C ILE A 67 -0.31 0.12 -8.10
N ALA A 68 0.57 0.93 -7.53
CA ALA A 68 0.98 2.20 -8.14
C ALA A 68 1.58 1.99 -9.55
N PHE A 69 2.49 1.01 -9.70
CA PHE A 69 3.07 0.66 -10.98
C PHE A 69 2.05 0.08 -11.96
N LEU A 70 1.20 -0.85 -11.50
CA LEU A 70 0.11 -1.41 -12.32
C LEU A 70 -0.82 -0.29 -12.82
N ARG A 71 -1.22 0.62 -11.93
CA ARG A 71 -2.08 1.76 -12.28
C ARG A 71 -1.42 2.66 -13.31
N ALA A 72 -0.21 3.15 -13.03
CA ALA A 72 0.48 4.08 -13.91
C ALA A 72 0.70 3.48 -15.31
N MET A 73 1.17 2.24 -15.40
CA MET A 73 1.33 1.53 -16.67
C MET A 73 0.00 1.37 -17.43
N ALA A 74 -1.08 0.99 -16.73
CA ALA A 74 -2.37 0.81 -17.37
C ALA A 74 -2.99 2.15 -17.82
N GLU A 75 -2.91 3.20 -17.00
CA GLU A 75 -3.41 4.53 -17.34
C GLU A 75 -2.66 5.15 -18.53
N GLU A 76 -1.35 4.95 -18.66
CA GLU A 76 -0.56 5.38 -19.82
C GLU A 76 -0.99 4.69 -21.14
N THR A 77 -1.62 3.53 -21.09
CA THR A 77 -2.26 2.95 -22.28
C THR A 77 -3.62 3.52 -22.61
N GLY A 78 -4.11 4.47 -21.82
CA GLY A 78 -5.43 5.07 -21.95
C GLY A 78 -6.56 4.31 -21.23
N LEU A 79 -6.26 3.27 -20.46
CA LEU A 79 -7.27 2.53 -19.69
C LEU A 79 -7.78 3.38 -18.50
N LYS A 80 -9.07 3.29 -18.26
CA LYS A 80 -9.69 3.79 -17.03
C LYS A 80 -9.52 2.78 -15.91
N VAL A 81 -8.79 3.16 -14.87
CA VAL A 81 -8.42 2.24 -13.79
C VAL A 81 -9.13 2.61 -12.49
N HIS A 82 -9.82 1.63 -11.89
CA HIS A 82 -10.24 1.70 -10.51
C HIS A 82 -9.14 1.19 -9.59
N VAL A 83 -9.04 1.77 -8.39
CA VAL A 83 -8.12 1.27 -7.36
C VAL A 83 -8.84 1.22 -6.02
N TYR A 84 -8.71 0.09 -5.33
CA TYR A 84 -8.97 -0.04 -3.90
C TYR A 84 -7.66 -0.28 -3.15
N SER A 85 -7.37 0.54 -2.17
CA SER A 85 -6.15 0.43 -1.35
C SER A 85 -6.43 0.65 0.12
N SER A 86 -5.57 0.09 1.00
CA SER A 86 -5.69 0.26 2.45
C SER A 86 -4.35 0.07 3.17
N PRO A 87 -4.15 0.76 4.31
CA PRO A 87 -4.97 1.87 4.80
C PRO A 87 -4.76 3.15 4.00
N HIS A 88 -5.56 4.18 4.23
CA HIS A 88 -5.29 5.53 3.74
C HIS A 88 -4.20 6.21 4.61
N LEU A 89 -3.57 7.24 4.08
CA LEU A 89 -2.60 8.06 4.83
C LEU A 89 -3.29 9.23 5.54
N CYS A 90 -3.99 10.07 4.80
CA CYS A 90 -4.56 11.33 5.28
C CYS A 90 -6.09 11.30 5.30
N ARG A 91 -6.74 10.83 4.23
CA ARG A 91 -8.19 10.88 4.04
C ARG A 91 -8.72 9.53 3.57
N PHE A 92 -9.91 9.18 4.01
CA PHE A 92 -10.57 7.93 3.61
C PHE A 92 -10.73 7.80 2.09
N ASN A 93 -10.95 8.90 1.39
CA ASN A 93 -11.08 8.98 -0.07
C ASN A 93 -9.94 8.28 -0.82
N GLU A 94 -8.71 8.28 -0.27
CA GLU A 94 -7.54 7.62 -0.85
C GLU A 94 -7.75 6.12 -1.09
N ARG A 95 -8.67 5.48 -0.33
CA ARG A 95 -8.99 4.06 -0.49
C ARG A 95 -9.74 3.73 -1.76
N ILE A 96 -10.44 4.72 -2.36
CA ILE A 96 -11.35 4.49 -3.49
C ILE A 96 -10.99 5.45 -4.62
N ARG A 97 -10.39 4.93 -5.67
CA ARG A 97 -10.12 5.68 -6.91
C ARG A 97 -11.03 5.17 -8.01
N LEU A 98 -11.83 6.05 -8.60
CA LEU A 98 -12.82 5.76 -9.64
C LEU A 98 -12.31 6.28 -10.99
N ALA A 99 -12.02 5.38 -11.92
CA ALA A 99 -11.56 5.72 -13.29
C ALA A 99 -10.44 6.79 -13.29
N GLY A 100 -9.42 6.59 -12.46
CA GLY A 100 -8.24 7.45 -12.37
C GLY A 100 -8.32 8.60 -11.35
N ARG A 101 -9.47 8.84 -10.68
CA ARG A 101 -9.64 9.95 -9.71
C ARG A 101 -10.11 9.44 -8.36
N LEU A 102 -9.62 10.06 -7.28
CA LEU A 102 -10.16 9.78 -5.95
C LEU A 102 -11.65 10.14 -5.90
N ILE A 103 -12.43 9.32 -5.17
CA ILE A 103 -13.82 9.66 -4.87
C ILE A 103 -13.86 10.99 -4.10
N ASP A 104 -14.73 11.91 -4.52
CA ASP A 104 -14.92 13.15 -3.78
C ASP A 104 -15.77 12.96 -2.52
N ASP A 105 -15.77 13.97 -1.64
CA ASP A 105 -16.45 13.88 -0.34
C ASP A 105 -17.97 13.69 -0.50
N GLY A 106 -18.57 14.28 -1.53
CA GLY A 106 -20.00 14.13 -1.82
C GLY A 106 -20.37 12.70 -2.22
N GLY A 107 -19.63 12.17 -3.20
CA GLY A 107 -19.81 10.80 -3.67
C GLY A 107 -19.50 9.77 -2.57
N LEU A 108 -18.50 10.05 -1.72
CA LEU A 108 -18.19 9.21 -0.57
C LEU A 108 -19.33 9.23 0.46
N ALA A 109 -19.86 10.41 0.80
CA ALA A 109 -20.97 10.53 1.75
C ALA A 109 -22.21 9.76 1.26
N ASP A 110 -22.63 9.99 0.02
CA ASP A 110 -23.78 9.32 -0.58
C ASP A 110 -23.60 7.79 -0.61
N LEU A 111 -22.39 7.34 -0.98
CA LEU A 111 -22.04 5.93 -1.02
C LEU A 111 -22.13 5.25 0.36
N LEU A 112 -21.59 5.91 1.39
CA LEU A 112 -21.60 5.37 2.77
C LEU A 112 -23.01 5.35 3.34
N GLU A 113 -23.85 6.35 3.06
CA GLU A 113 -25.26 6.40 3.46
C GLU A 113 -26.10 5.31 2.77
N ASP A 114 -25.85 5.03 1.47
CA ASP A 114 -26.45 3.91 0.75
C ASP A 114 -26.15 2.56 1.44
N VAL A 115 -24.86 2.36 1.78
CA VAL A 115 -24.41 1.12 2.42
C VAL A 115 -24.93 0.99 3.84
N GLU A 116 -24.94 2.09 4.62
CA GLU A 116 -25.51 2.12 5.97
C GLU A 116 -27.01 1.75 5.94
N THR A 117 -27.74 2.30 4.97
CA THR A 117 -29.17 1.99 4.78
C THR A 117 -29.40 0.52 4.44
N ALA A 118 -28.61 -0.05 3.53
CA ALA A 118 -28.71 -1.45 3.14
C ALA A 118 -28.27 -2.40 4.25
N ASN A 119 -27.25 -2.03 5.02
CA ASN A 119 -26.75 -2.82 6.14
C ASN A 119 -27.82 -2.97 7.23
N GLY A 120 -28.54 -1.90 7.56
CA GLY A 120 -29.43 -1.86 8.73
C GLY A 120 -28.64 -2.13 10.01
N ASP A 121 -29.14 -3.04 10.85
CA ASP A 121 -28.53 -3.35 12.15
C ASP A 121 -27.53 -4.53 12.11
N MET A 122 -27.06 -4.95 10.93
CA MET A 122 -26.12 -6.06 10.84
C MET A 122 -24.77 -5.67 11.40
N ALA A 123 -24.22 -6.49 12.30
CA ALA A 123 -22.92 -6.29 12.90
C ALA A 123 -21.81 -6.65 11.89
N VAL A 124 -21.27 -5.66 11.19
CA VAL A 124 -20.15 -5.76 10.24
C VAL A 124 -18.97 -4.95 10.70
N THR A 125 -17.76 -5.44 10.46
CA THR A 125 -16.54 -4.69 10.79
C THR A 125 -16.40 -3.47 9.88
N PHE A 126 -15.65 -2.47 10.34
CA PHE A 126 -15.36 -1.27 9.55
C PHE A 126 -14.74 -1.61 8.18
N PHE A 127 -13.87 -2.61 8.13
CA PHE A 127 -13.24 -3.02 6.86
C PHE A 127 -14.23 -3.71 5.94
N GLU A 128 -15.12 -4.58 6.46
CA GLU A 128 -16.15 -5.24 5.66
C GLU A 128 -17.11 -4.22 5.01
N VAL A 129 -17.62 -3.28 5.80
CA VAL A 129 -18.58 -2.29 5.29
C VAL A 129 -17.94 -1.33 4.29
N THR A 130 -16.71 -0.88 4.53
CA THR A 130 -16.01 0.03 3.61
C THR A 130 -15.54 -0.66 2.34
N THR A 131 -15.22 -1.96 2.39
CA THR A 131 -14.92 -2.77 1.19
C THR A 131 -16.18 -2.97 0.35
N ALA A 132 -17.32 -3.27 0.97
CA ALA A 132 -18.60 -3.39 0.25
C ALA A 132 -19.00 -2.05 -0.41
N ALA A 133 -18.78 -0.93 0.28
CA ALA A 133 -18.97 0.41 -0.29
C ALA A 133 -18.08 0.64 -1.53
N ALA A 134 -16.81 0.29 -1.47
CA ALA A 134 -15.92 0.39 -2.62
C ALA A 134 -16.40 -0.46 -3.80
N MET A 135 -16.81 -1.70 -3.58
CA MET A 135 -17.36 -2.57 -4.63
C MET A 135 -18.64 -2.02 -5.25
N LEU A 136 -19.50 -1.40 -4.43
CA LEU A 136 -20.69 -0.72 -4.93
C LEU A 136 -20.32 0.47 -5.83
N ALA A 137 -19.34 1.29 -5.43
CA ALA A 137 -18.86 2.40 -6.25
C ALA A 137 -18.27 1.91 -7.58
N PHE A 138 -17.44 0.88 -7.55
CA PHE A 138 -16.82 0.31 -8.76
C PHE A 138 -17.83 -0.31 -9.71
N SER A 139 -18.92 -0.88 -9.22
CA SER A 139 -19.98 -1.42 -10.08
C SER A 139 -20.83 -0.34 -10.76
N ARG A 140 -20.88 0.88 -10.19
CA ARG A 140 -21.68 2.01 -10.71
C ARG A 140 -20.92 2.86 -11.74
N VAL A 141 -19.59 2.87 -11.68
CA VAL A 141 -18.75 3.70 -12.57
C VAL A 141 -18.04 2.81 -13.58
N PRO A 142 -18.19 3.04 -14.90
CA PRO A 142 -17.49 2.26 -15.91
C PRO A 142 -15.97 2.45 -15.86
N ALA A 143 -15.21 1.34 -15.89
CA ALA A 143 -13.76 1.31 -16.01
C ALA A 143 -13.31 0.04 -16.75
N ASP A 144 -12.06 0.04 -17.20
CA ASP A 144 -11.46 -1.05 -17.98
C ASP A 144 -10.74 -2.07 -17.09
N LEU A 145 -10.27 -1.64 -15.91
CA LEU A 145 -9.50 -2.44 -14.97
C LEU A 145 -9.79 -2.01 -13.53
N LEU A 146 -9.83 -2.99 -12.62
CA LEU A 146 -9.82 -2.77 -11.17
C LEU A 146 -8.54 -3.36 -10.57
N LEU A 147 -7.81 -2.57 -9.80
CA LEU A 147 -6.70 -2.99 -8.95
C LEU A 147 -7.19 -3.05 -7.52
N LEU A 148 -7.18 -4.24 -6.92
CA LEU A 148 -7.80 -4.51 -5.62
C LEU A 148 -6.72 -4.96 -4.62
N GLU A 149 -6.43 -4.15 -3.60
CA GLU A 149 -5.51 -4.48 -2.52
C GLU A 149 -6.21 -5.24 -1.40
N THR A 150 -5.63 -6.35 -0.91
CA THR A 150 -6.08 -6.98 0.33
C THR A 150 -5.76 -6.11 1.53
N GLY A 151 -6.68 -6.03 2.49
CA GLY A 151 -6.42 -5.35 3.76
C GLY A 151 -5.52 -6.17 4.68
N LEU A 152 -5.91 -7.43 4.93
CA LEU A 152 -5.20 -8.32 5.85
C LEU A 152 -5.27 -9.78 5.40
N GLY A 153 -4.11 -10.42 5.28
CA GLY A 153 -4.03 -11.82 4.89
C GLY A 153 -4.37 -12.02 3.41
N GLY A 154 -5.51 -12.59 3.13
CA GLY A 154 -6.01 -12.88 1.78
C GLY A 154 -7.22 -13.80 1.81
N ALA A 155 -7.10 -15.04 2.30
CA ALA A 155 -8.16 -16.06 2.26
C ALA A 155 -9.50 -15.60 2.85
N LEU A 156 -9.45 -14.90 3.98
CA LEU A 156 -10.63 -14.40 4.72
C LEU A 156 -10.76 -12.87 4.66
N ASP A 157 -9.99 -12.21 3.79
CA ASP A 157 -10.07 -10.78 3.59
C ASP A 157 -11.37 -10.40 2.85
N SER A 158 -12.02 -9.31 3.26
CA SER A 158 -13.29 -8.87 2.66
C SER A 158 -13.21 -8.57 1.17
N THR A 159 -12.00 -8.36 0.63
CA THR A 159 -11.78 -8.21 -0.82
C THR A 159 -11.81 -9.55 -1.56
N ASN A 160 -11.74 -10.69 -0.86
CA ASN A 160 -11.60 -12.02 -1.45
C ASN A 160 -12.94 -12.65 -1.88
N VAL A 161 -13.86 -11.86 -2.35
CA VAL A 161 -15.20 -12.27 -2.82
C VAL A 161 -15.26 -12.50 -4.34
N LEU A 162 -14.16 -12.32 -5.04
CA LEU A 162 -14.05 -12.51 -6.48
C LEU A 162 -13.97 -13.99 -6.85
N LYS A 163 -14.82 -14.45 -7.79
CA LYS A 163 -14.77 -15.82 -8.34
C LYS A 163 -13.68 -15.99 -9.39
N THR A 164 -13.53 -15.03 -10.29
CA THR A 164 -12.66 -15.11 -11.48
C THR A 164 -11.90 -13.78 -11.67
N PRO A 165 -10.89 -13.46 -10.87
CA PRO A 165 -10.05 -12.29 -11.12
C PRO A 165 -9.29 -12.48 -12.45
N LEU A 166 -8.92 -11.37 -13.09
CA LEU A 166 -8.10 -11.36 -14.30
C LEU A 166 -6.72 -11.98 -14.03
N ALA A 167 -6.12 -11.60 -12.91
CA ALA A 167 -4.88 -12.15 -12.35
C ALA A 167 -4.85 -11.93 -10.83
N THR A 168 -3.95 -12.63 -10.16
CA THR A 168 -3.61 -12.38 -8.76
C THR A 168 -2.11 -12.11 -8.63
N ILE A 169 -1.73 -11.31 -7.64
CA ILE A 169 -0.32 -10.98 -7.37
C ILE A 169 -0.02 -11.21 -5.91
N ILE A 170 1.10 -11.88 -5.61
CA ILE A 170 1.64 -12.05 -4.27
C ILE A 170 2.97 -11.29 -4.18
N THR A 171 2.97 -10.15 -3.50
CA THR A 171 4.17 -9.38 -3.20
C THR A 171 4.97 -10.03 -2.06
N PRO A 172 6.18 -9.57 -1.68
CA PRO A 172 6.98 -10.22 -0.67
C PRO A 172 6.23 -10.51 0.63
N ILE A 173 6.35 -11.75 1.12
CA ILE A 173 5.76 -12.24 2.36
C ILE A 173 6.82 -12.19 3.47
N ALA A 174 6.44 -11.61 4.60
CA ALA A 174 7.27 -11.52 5.79
C ALA A 174 6.39 -11.69 7.05
N GLN A 175 7.00 -11.89 8.21
CA GLN A 175 6.30 -11.92 9.49
C GLN A 175 5.64 -10.56 9.74
N ASP A 176 4.33 -10.59 9.91
CA ASP A 176 3.49 -9.44 10.22
C ASP A 176 2.09 -9.92 10.64
N HIS A 177 1.43 -9.15 11.51
CA HIS A 177 0.07 -9.43 11.97
C HIS A 177 -0.12 -10.85 12.55
N GLU A 178 0.86 -11.35 13.31
CA GLU A 178 0.92 -12.72 13.81
C GLU A 178 -0.31 -13.15 14.60
N HIS A 179 -0.92 -12.22 15.35
CA HIS A 179 -2.15 -12.48 16.11
C HIS A 179 -3.35 -12.90 15.24
N PHE A 180 -3.33 -12.57 13.93
CA PHE A 180 -4.43 -12.84 12.99
C PHE A 180 -4.06 -13.86 11.93
N LEU A 181 -2.81 -13.88 11.50
CA LEU A 181 -2.38 -14.65 10.33
C LEU A 181 -1.58 -15.90 10.68
N GLY A 182 -1.18 -16.04 11.96
CA GLY A 182 -0.33 -17.12 12.43
C GLY A 182 1.09 -16.68 12.73
N THR A 183 1.79 -17.51 13.53
CA THR A 183 3.08 -17.19 14.14
C THR A 183 4.30 -17.61 13.30
N ASN A 184 4.08 -18.28 12.17
CA ASN A 184 5.15 -18.67 11.25
C ASN A 184 4.85 -18.24 9.82
N LEU A 185 5.89 -18.19 9.00
CA LEU A 185 5.81 -17.69 7.63
C LEU A 185 4.90 -18.55 6.73
N GLY A 186 4.85 -19.87 6.97
CA GLY A 186 3.98 -20.77 6.21
C GLY A 186 2.50 -20.50 6.43
N GLN A 187 2.10 -20.21 7.69
CA GLN A 187 0.71 -19.83 8.00
C GLN A 187 0.33 -18.51 7.32
N ILE A 188 1.20 -17.50 7.39
CA ILE A 188 1.00 -16.21 6.73
C ILE A 188 0.90 -16.40 5.21
N ALA A 189 1.78 -17.22 4.63
CA ALA A 189 1.75 -17.54 3.21
C ALA A 189 0.46 -18.24 2.79
N SER A 190 -0.04 -19.17 3.60
CA SER A 190 -1.31 -19.87 3.37
C SER A 190 -2.51 -18.90 3.31
N GLN A 191 -2.56 -17.91 4.21
CA GLN A 191 -3.58 -16.88 4.18
C GLN A 191 -3.52 -16.04 2.89
N LYS A 192 -2.31 -15.69 2.45
CA LYS A 192 -2.13 -14.89 1.21
C LYS A 192 -2.39 -15.70 -0.06
N ALA A 193 -2.00 -16.99 -0.09
CA ALA A 193 -2.31 -17.91 -1.16
C ALA A 193 -3.82 -18.03 -1.44
N GLY A 194 -4.65 -17.80 -0.42
CA GLY A 194 -6.11 -17.86 -0.53
C GLY A 194 -6.75 -16.89 -1.52
N ILE A 195 -6.02 -15.92 -2.08
CA ILE A 195 -6.52 -15.09 -3.19
C ILE A 195 -6.38 -15.77 -4.57
N MET A 196 -5.55 -16.81 -4.70
CA MET A 196 -5.38 -17.54 -5.95
C MET A 196 -6.69 -18.20 -6.37
N ARG A 197 -6.88 -18.40 -7.66
CA ARG A 197 -8.07 -19.08 -8.24
C ARG A 197 -7.64 -20.08 -9.29
N ALA A 198 -8.39 -21.17 -9.40
CA ALA A 198 -8.20 -22.14 -10.45
C ALA A 198 -8.19 -21.48 -11.83
N GLN A 199 -7.30 -21.94 -12.71
CA GLN A 199 -7.16 -21.45 -14.08
C GLN A 199 -6.84 -19.94 -14.22
N THR A 200 -6.48 -19.28 -13.11
CA THR A 200 -6.08 -17.88 -13.10
C THR A 200 -4.57 -17.78 -12.87
N ALA A 201 -3.90 -16.89 -13.59
CA ALA A 201 -2.48 -16.63 -13.38
C ALA A 201 -2.26 -15.90 -12.05
N CYS A 202 -1.30 -16.39 -11.27
CA CYS A 202 -0.80 -15.74 -10.06
C CYS A 202 0.66 -15.39 -10.25
N TYR A 203 1.02 -14.13 -10.10
CA TYR A 203 2.41 -13.66 -10.19
C TYR A 203 2.94 -13.47 -8.78
N SER A 204 4.04 -14.13 -8.45
CA SER A 204 4.68 -14.02 -7.13
C SER A 204 6.06 -13.38 -7.25
N ALA A 205 6.35 -12.45 -6.35
CA ALA A 205 7.74 -12.09 -6.06
C ALA A 205 8.53 -13.33 -5.63
N ASP A 206 9.86 -13.24 -5.65
CA ASP A 206 10.70 -14.24 -4.97
C ASP A 206 10.36 -14.24 -3.47
N GLN A 207 10.31 -15.42 -2.89
CA GLN A 207 9.88 -15.63 -1.50
C GLN A 207 10.91 -16.46 -0.74
N GLN A 208 10.92 -16.33 0.58
CA GLN A 208 11.63 -17.28 1.43
C GLN A 208 11.10 -18.72 1.20
N ALA A 209 11.98 -19.71 1.28
CA ALA A 209 11.69 -21.09 0.91
C ALA A 209 10.41 -21.66 1.56
N GLU A 210 10.17 -21.35 2.86
CA GLU A 210 8.97 -21.79 3.58
C GLU A 210 7.69 -21.22 2.93
N ALA A 211 7.66 -19.93 2.64
CA ALA A 211 6.51 -19.29 1.99
C ALA A 211 6.31 -19.81 0.56
N MET A 212 7.39 -19.92 -0.22
CA MET A 212 7.34 -20.42 -1.59
C MET A 212 6.78 -21.83 -1.68
N HIS A 213 7.21 -22.73 -0.76
CA HIS A 213 6.68 -24.09 -0.69
C HIS A 213 5.16 -24.12 -0.52
N VAL A 214 4.63 -23.26 0.36
CA VAL A 214 3.17 -23.14 0.57
C VAL A 214 2.46 -22.61 -0.66
N LEU A 215 3.01 -21.57 -1.33
CA LEU A 215 2.42 -21.00 -2.55
C LEU A 215 2.35 -22.03 -3.68
N ILE A 216 3.43 -22.80 -3.89
CA ILE A 216 3.49 -23.86 -4.92
C ILE A 216 2.44 -24.93 -4.61
N ALA A 217 2.46 -25.48 -3.39
CA ALA A 217 1.52 -26.54 -3.00
C ALA A 217 0.05 -26.09 -3.13
N HIS A 218 -0.24 -24.83 -2.74
CA HIS A 218 -1.60 -24.28 -2.88
C HIS A 218 -2.00 -24.16 -4.36
N ALA A 219 -1.12 -23.60 -5.20
CA ALA A 219 -1.37 -23.42 -6.63
C ALA A 219 -1.62 -24.76 -7.35
N GLU A 220 -0.80 -25.77 -7.05
CA GLU A 220 -0.98 -27.14 -7.58
C GLU A 220 -2.32 -27.74 -7.16
N ASN A 221 -2.66 -27.61 -5.86
CA ASN A 221 -3.90 -28.17 -5.31
C ASN A 221 -5.16 -27.61 -5.98
N ILE A 222 -5.17 -26.30 -6.31
CA ILE A 222 -6.36 -25.64 -6.91
C ILE A 222 -6.27 -25.53 -8.44
N GLY A 223 -5.17 -25.90 -9.07
CA GLY A 223 -4.95 -25.74 -10.51
C GLY A 223 -4.75 -24.29 -10.95
N ALA A 224 -4.11 -23.44 -10.13
CA ALA A 224 -3.71 -22.10 -10.50
C ALA A 224 -2.38 -22.09 -11.26
N SER A 225 -2.22 -21.15 -12.19
CA SER A 225 -0.94 -20.96 -12.91
C SER A 225 -0.04 -20.02 -12.13
N LEU A 226 0.89 -20.55 -11.32
CA LEU A 226 1.82 -19.75 -10.53
C LEU A 226 3.07 -19.39 -11.33
N GLN A 227 3.29 -18.09 -11.54
CA GLN A 227 4.46 -17.48 -12.19
C GLN A 227 5.32 -16.82 -11.11
N VAL A 228 6.58 -17.26 -10.96
CA VAL A 228 7.47 -16.84 -9.86
C VAL A 228 8.66 -16.07 -10.42
N ALA A 229 8.97 -14.93 -9.82
CA ALA A 229 10.19 -14.19 -10.10
C ALA A 229 11.44 -15.04 -9.85
N GLY A 230 12.41 -15.00 -10.78
CA GLY A 230 13.61 -15.82 -10.72
C GLY A 230 13.44 -17.25 -11.25
N ARG A 231 12.22 -17.72 -11.50
CA ARG A 231 11.93 -19.03 -12.10
C ARG A 231 11.23 -18.92 -13.47
N ASP A 232 10.10 -18.22 -13.52
CA ASP A 232 9.23 -18.14 -14.70
C ASP A 232 9.35 -16.79 -15.43
N PHE A 233 9.78 -15.78 -14.73
CA PHE A 233 10.23 -14.50 -15.29
C PHE A 233 11.43 -13.99 -14.50
N HIS A 234 12.31 -13.23 -15.15
CA HIS A 234 13.57 -12.80 -14.56
C HIS A 234 13.70 -11.28 -14.58
N LEU A 235 14.25 -10.74 -13.50
CA LEU A 235 14.50 -9.33 -13.29
C LEU A 235 15.97 -9.11 -13.00
N ALA A 236 16.58 -8.16 -13.69
CA ALA A 236 17.93 -7.69 -13.42
C ALA A 236 17.96 -6.15 -13.44
N GLU A 237 18.72 -5.55 -12.55
CA GLU A 237 19.01 -4.13 -12.59
C GLU A 237 19.98 -3.84 -13.73
N THR A 238 19.73 -2.79 -14.51
CA THR A 238 20.63 -2.31 -15.56
C THR A 238 21.60 -1.25 -14.99
N ASP A 239 22.68 -0.94 -15.72
CA ASP A 239 23.71 0.03 -15.28
C ASP A 239 23.15 1.43 -15.01
N ASP A 240 22.03 1.80 -15.64
CA ASP A 240 21.31 3.07 -15.46
C ASP A 240 20.14 2.96 -14.45
N SER A 241 20.18 1.93 -13.59
CA SER A 241 19.13 1.66 -12.57
C SER A 241 17.75 1.35 -13.14
N GLY A 242 17.66 0.98 -14.41
CA GLY A 242 16.47 0.46 -15.05
C GLY A 242 16.26 -1.02 -14.77
N ILE A 243 15.31 -1.64 -15.45
CA ILE A 243 14.94 -3.05 -15.29
C ILE A 243 15.12 -3.78 -16.62
N HIS A 244 15.94 -4.83 -16.63
CA HIS A 244 15.87 -5.86 -17.65
C HIS A 244 14.89 -6.92 -17.17
N LEU A 245 13.75 -7.03 -17.86
CA LEU A 245 12.69 -7.99 -17.58
C LEU A 245 12.62 -9.02 -18.71
N SER A 246 12.82 -10.29 -18.38
CA SER A 246 12.54 -11.43 -19.28
C SER A 246 11.24 -12.09 -18.86
N CYS A 247 10.19 -11.95 -19.66
CA CYS A 247 8.87 -12.57 -19.39
C CYS A 247 8.12 -12.84 -20.69
N ALA A 248 7.18 -13.79 -20.67
CA ALA A 248 6.35 -14.17 -21.82
C ALA A 248 7.18 -14.47 -23.12
N GLY A 249 8.39 -15.01 -22.96
CA GLY A 249 9.29 -15.34 -24.05
C GLY A 249 9.97 -14.16 -24.75
N LYS A 250 9.99 -12.99 -24.12
CA LYS A 250 10.61 -11.74 -24.61
C LYS A 250 11.42 -11.06 -23.53
N ASP A 251 12.35 -10.21 -23.98
CA ASP A 251 13.13 -9.31 -23.15
C ASP A 251 12.67 -7.87 -23.34
N PHE A 252 12.55 -7.16 -22.22
CA PHE A 252 12.16 -5.76 -22.16
C PHE A 252 13.22 -4.98 -21.37
N LEU A 253 13.64 -3.84 -21.93
CA LEU A 253 14.46 -2.86 -21.21
C LEU A 253 13.56 -1.72 -20.77
N LEU A 254 13.35 -1.64 -19.47
CA LEU A 254 12.44 -0.68 -18.84
C LEU A 254 13.26 0.36 -18.05
N PRO A 255 12.81 1.59 -17.98
CA PRO A 255 13.52 2.65 -17.28
C PRO A 255 13.56 2.44 -15.78
N ALA A 256 14.37 3.25 -15.09
CA ALA A 256 14.38 3.34 -13.64
C ALA A 256 12.99 3.69 -13.09
N PRO A 257 12.49 2.99 -12.04
CA PRO A 257 11.20 3.28 -11.45
C PRO A 257 11.12 4.69 -10.83
N GLY A 258 9.96 5.34 -10.92
CA GLY A 258 9.70 6.61 -10.26
C GLY A 258 9.71 6.53 -8.73
N LEU A 259 9.35 5.37 -8.16
CA LEU A 259 9.49 5.10 -6.72
C LEU A 259 10.92 4.66 -6.40
N ARG A 260 11.48 5.17 -5.31
CA ARG A 260 12.90 4.97 -4.94
C ARG A 260 13.12 3.71 -4.12
N GLY A 261 14.27 3.06 -4.37
CA GLY A 261 14.79 1.93 -3.61
C GLY A 261 14.83 0.62 -4.42
N ALA A 262 15.82 -0.24 -4.13
CA ALA A 262 16.01 -1.50 -4.85
C ALA A 262 14.78 -2.42 -4.83
N HIS A 263 14.02 -2.43 -3.73
CA HIS A 263 12.76 -3.16 -3.61
C HIS A 263 11.67 -2.65 -4.58
N GLN A 264 11.78 -1.43 -5.07
CA GLN A 264 10.85 -0.88 -6.07
C GLN A 264 11.13 -1.42 -7.48
N LEU A 265 12.39 -1.80 -7.78
CA LEU A 265 12.71 -2.56 -9.00
C LEU A 265 11.93 -3.89 -9.02
N GLU A 266 11.90 -4.60 -7.88
CA GLU A 266 11.15 -5.84 -7.74
C GLU A 266 9.63 -5.62 -7.87
N ASN A 267 9.08 -4.59 -7.20
CA ASN A 267 7.66 -4.26 -7.28
C ASN A 267 7.24 -3.83 -8.70
N ALA A 268 8.05 -3.01 -9.38
CA ALA A 268 7.83 -2.58 -10.75
C ALA A 268 7.93 -3.75 -11.74
N GLY A 269 8.96 -4.58 -11.58
CA GLY A 269 9.16 -5.77 -12.41
C GLY A 269 8.05 -6.79 -12.24
N LEU A 270 7.56 -7.03 -11.03
CA LEU A 270 6.42 -7.91 -10.76
C LEU A 270 5.13 -7.38 -11.42
N ALA A 271 4.88 -6.08 -11.30
CA ALA A 271 3.75 -5.43 -11.96
C ALA A 271 3.86 -5.51 -13.50
N ALA A 272 5.06 -5.25 -14.04
CA ALA A 272 5.33 -5.30 -15.46
C ALA A 272 5.18 -6.72 -16.02
N ALA A 273 5.72 -7.74 -15.33
CA ALA A 273 5.58 -9.15 -15.74
C ALA A 273 4.12 -9.56 -15.87
N CYS A 274 3.27 -9.15 -14.89
CA CYS A 274 1.83 -9.38 -14.96
C CYS A 274 1.19 -8.71 -16.17
N LEU A 275 1.42 -7.40 -16.39
CA LEU A 275 0.77 -6.67 -17.48
C LEU A 275 1.27 -7.07 -18.87
N PHE A 276 2.57 -7.33 -19.04
CA PHE A 276 3.11 -7.82 -20.32
C PHE A 276 2.57 -9.21 -20.69
N ASP A 277 2.46 -10.11 -19.72
CA ASP A 277 1.90 -11.45 -19.98
C ASP A 277 0.39 -11.35 -20.29
N LEU A 278 -0.38 -10.52 -19.57
CA LEU A 278 -1.78 -10.27 -19.89
C LEU A 278 -1.97 -9.64 -21.28
N ALA A 279 -1.12 -8.70 -21.66
CA ALA A 279 -1.13 -8.07 -22.99
C ALA A 279 -0.78 -9.08 -24.09
N ALA A 280 0.26 -9.90 -23.88
CA ALA A 280 0.66 -10.96 -24.82
C ALA A 280 -0.46 -12.00 -25.05
N LYS A 281 -1.28 -12.25 -24.04
CA LYS A 281 -2.45 -13.15 -24.08
C LYS A 281 -3.74 -12.46 -24.55
N ASN A 282 -3.67 -11.20 -24.99
CA ASN A 282 -4.83 -10.37 -25.37
C ASN A 282 -5.91 -10.30 -24.27
N ARG A 283 -5.48 -10.26 -23.01
CA ARG A 283 -6.38 -10.17 -21.83
C ARG A 283 -6.58 -8.72 -21.36
N LEU A 284 -5.83 -7.77 -21.92
CA LEU A 284 -6.00 -6.33 -21.72
C LEU A 284 -6.50 -5.70 -23.04
N PRO A 285 -7.30 -4.62 -22.99
CA PRO A 285 -7.60 -3.81 -24.16
C PRO A 285 -6.29 -3.35 -24.83
N SER A 286 -6.15 -3.57 -26.14
CA SER A 286 -4.87 -3.37 -26.82
C SER A 286 -4.78 -1.98 -27.44
N CYS A 287 -3.64 -1.32 -27.28
CA CYS A 287 -3.24 -0.13 -28.01
C CYS A 287 -2.15 -0.39 -29.08
N GLY A 288 -1.88 -1.66 -29.40
CA GLY A 288 -0.77 -2.07 -30.24
C GLY A 288 0.52 -2.33 -29.43
N GLN A 289 1.31 -3.32 -29.84
CA GLN A 289 2.44 -3.81 -29.03
C GLN A 289 3.49 -2.74 -28.71
N SER A 290 3.98 -2.00 -29.71
CA SER A 290 5.01 -0.97 -29.50
C SER A 290 4.50 0.21 -28.65
N GLN A 291 3.23 0.56 -28.79
CA GLN A 291 2.60 1.59 -27.94
C GLN A 291 2.46 1.10 -26.50
N THR A 292 2.14 -0.18 -26.29
CA THR A 292 2.05 -0.79 -24.96
C THR A 292 3.41 -0.78 -24.24
N GLU A 293 4.49 -1.13 -24.92
CA GLU A 293 5.85 -1.14 -24.35
C GLU A 293 6.27 0.27 -23.91
N ASN A 294 6.07 1.28 -24.77
CA ASN A 294 6.36 2.68 -24.43
C ASN A 294 5.49 3.21 -23.30
N ALA A 295 4.19 2.90 -23.29
CA ALA A 295 3.27 3.30 -22.25
C ALA A 295 3.66 2.66 -20.89
N PHE A 296 4.02 1.38 -20.88
CA PHE A 296 4.46 0.74 -19.64
C PHE A 296 5.78 1.33 -19.14
N ALA A 297 6.73 1.64 -20.02
CA ALA A 297 7.97 2.33 -19.67
C ALA A 297 7.67 3.71 -19.05
N SER A 298 6.81 4.51 -19.67
CA SER A 298 6.36 5.81 -19.14
C SER A 298 5.69 5.65 -17.77
N GLY A 299 4.79 4.68 -17.63
CA GLY A 299 4.09 4.41 -16.38
C GLY A 299 5.02 4.00 -15.24
N ILE A 300 6.07 3.23 -15.51
CA ILE A 300 7.07 2.86 -14.50
C ILE A 300 7.80 4.11 -13.98
N GLN A 301 8.18 5.05 -14.86
CA GLN A 301 8.86 6.30 -14.49
C GLN A 301 7.93 7.28 -13.75
N SER A 302 6.67 7.37 -14.17
CA SER A 302 5.70 8.32 -13.62
C SER A 302 4.98 7.81 -12.38
N ALA A 303 5.16 6.54 -11.99
CA ALA A 303 4.48 5.96 -10.84
C ALA A 303 4.79 6.73 -9.54
N VAL A 304 3.73 7.12 -8.83
CA VAL A 304 3.80 7.84 -7.55
C VAL A 304 2.96 7.09 -6.51
N TRP A 305 3.52 6.95 -5.31
CA TRP A 305 2.81 6.45 -4.14
C TRP A 305 3.27 7.18 -2.89
N PRO A 306 2.41 7.97 -2.24
CA PRO A 306 2.78 8.75 -1.07
C PRO A 306 3.35 7.90 0.08
N GLY A 307 4.32 8.45 0.80
CA GLY A 307 4.95 7.76 1.93
C GLY A 307 5.83 6.56 1.52
N ARG A 308 6.43 6.58 0.33
CA ARG A 308 7.43 5.60 -0.12
C ARG A 308 8.71 6.30 -0.52
N VAL A 309 9.59 6.50 0.47
CA VAL A 309 10.81 7.31 0.35
C VAL A 309 10.54 8.60 -0.42
N GLN A 310 9.45 9.26 -0.04
CA GLN A 310 8.93 10.45 -0.68
C GLN A 310 9.76 11.67 -0.26
N PRO A 311 10.35 12.44 -1.19
CA PRO A 311 10.96 13.71 -0.85
C PRO A 311 9.88 14.74 -0.52
N LEU A 312 10.04 15.49 0.56
CA LEU A 312 9.20 16.62 0.94
C LEU A 312 9.86 17.92 0.46
N ASN A 313 9.73 18.21 -0.84
CA ASN A 313 10.36 19.36 -1.50
C ASN A 313 9.52 20.64 -1.41
N ASP A 314 8.28 20.53 -0.95
CA ASP A 314 7.29 21.59 -0.83
C ASP A 314 6.51 21.49 0.49
N GLY A 315 5.66 22.48 0.76
CA GLY A 315 4.88 22.58 1.98
C GLY A 315 5.66 23.16 3.18
N LEU A 316 5.02 23.07 4.34
CA LEU A 316 5.49 23.75 5.56
C LEU A 316 6.92 23.37 5.97
N LEU A 317 7.25 22.07 5.89
CA LEU A 317 8.56 21.59 6.32
C LEU A 317 9.68 22.08 5.39
N ALA A 318 9.45 22.09 4.08
CA ALA A 318 10.40 22.64 3.11
C ALA A 318 10.56 24.15 3.26
N GLU A 319 9.48 24.87 3.59
CA GLU A 319 9.52 26.32 3.86
C GLU A 319 10.32 26.65 5.13
N LEU A 320 10.17 25.86 6.21
CA LEU A 320 10.86 26.05 7.48
C LEU A 320 12.34 25.65 7.41
N TRP A 321 12.68 24.63 6.63
CA TRP A 321 14.06 24.11 6.47
C TRP A 321 14.46 23.95 5.00
N PRO A 322 14.57 25.04 4.23
CA PRO A 322 14.68 25.02 2.76
C PRO A 322 15.98 24.39 2.22
N HIS A 323 16.99 24.21 3.06
CA HIS A 323 18.29 23.65 2.65
C HIS A 323 18.51 22.22 3.17
N ARG A 324 17.52 21.62 3.80
CA ARG A 324 17.63 20.30 4.38
C ARG A 324 16.81 19.30 3.58
N PRO A 325 17.42 18.25 3.01
CA PRO A 325 16.68 17.17 2.38
C PRO A 325 15.81 16.45 3.43
N ILE A 326 14.52 16.43 3.21
CA ILE A 326 13.52 15.78 4.09
C ILE A 326 12.81 14.68 3.30
N TRP A 327 12.74 13.49 3.90
CA TRP A 327 12.13 12.32 3.29
C TRP A 327 11.07 11.75 4.20
N LEU A 328 10.06 11.10 3.61
CA LEU A 328 8.95 10.48 4.31
C LEU A 328 8.77 9.03 3.84
N ASP A 329 8.69 8.10 4.78
CA ASP A 329 8.44 6.70 4.48
C ASP A 329 7.49 6.04 5.49
N GLY A 330 6.62 5.17 5.01
CA GLY A 330 5.65 4.44 5.81
C GLY A 330 6.15 3.09 6.36
N ALA A 331 7.46 2.80 6.28
CA ALA A 331 8.03 1.58 6.86
C ALA A 331 7.75 1.49 8.36
N HIS A 332 7.30 0.32 8.82
CA HIS A 332 6.81 0.11 10.18
C HIS A 332 7.04 -1.31 10.72
N ASN A 333 7.78 -2.14 9.99
CA ASN A 333 8.21 -3.48 10.41
C ASN A 333 9.68 -3.71 10.04
N ALA A 334 10.30 -4.76 10.60
CA ALA A 334 11.72 -5.04 10.38
C ALA A 334 12.09 -5.23 8.90
N HIS A 335 11.21 -5.84 8.10
CA HIS A 335 11.45 -6.03 6.67
C HIS A 335 11.43 -4.68 5.92
N GLY A 336 10.45 -3.82 6.18
CA GLY A 336 10.38 -2.46 5.62
C GLY A 336 11.57 -1.60 6.06
N ALA A 337 11.97 -1.69 7.33
CA ALA A 337 13.13 -0.97 7.86
C ALA A 337 14.45 -1.38 7.17
N ARG A 338 14.65 -2.67 6.86
CA ARG A 338 15.82 -3.12 6.08
C ARG A 338 15.82 -2.55 4.66
N ALA A 339 14.67 -2.55 3.99
CA ALA A 339 14.53 -1.96 2.66
C ALA A 339 14.78 -0.45 2.68
N LEU A 340 14.24 0.25 3.68
CA LEU A 340 14.47 1.67 3.90
C LEU A 340 15.95 1.96 4.14
N ALA A 341 16.60 1.25 5.07
CA ALA A 341 18.03 1.43 5.37
C ALA A 341 18.91 1.28 4.12
N LYS A 342 18.65 0.24 3.30
CA LYS A 342 19.37 0.04 2.04
C LYS A 342 19.17 1.23 1.10
N THR A 343 17.94 1.73 0.99
CA THR A 343 17.62 2.87 0.11
C THR A 343 18.27 4.17 0.59
N LEU A 344 18.22 4.44 1.90
CA LEU A 344 18.87 5.62 2.47
C LEU A 344 20.39 5.61 2.24
N GLY A 345 21.03 4.45 2.38
CA GLY A 345 22.45 4.27 2.07
C GLY A 345 22.81 4.50 0.60
N GLN A 346 21.86 4.32 -0.33
CA GLN A 346 22.03 4.63 -1.76
C GLN A 346 21.83 6.13 -2.07
N ILE A 347 20.93 6.79 -1.33
CA ILE A 347 20.64 8.22 -1.50
C ILE A 347 21.81 9.06 -0.93
N ASP A 348 22.23 8.75 0.30
CA ASP A 348 23.33 9.38 0.99
C ASP A 348 23.98 8.33 1.91
N GLY A 349 25.22 7.98 1.63
CA GLY A 349 25.99 7.00 2.42
C GLY A 349 26.41 7.48 3.82
N GLY A 350 26.04 8.71 4.20
CA GLY A 350 26.35 9.32 5.49
C GLY A 350 25.34 8.96 6.59
N LYS A 351 25.34 9.80 7.61
CA LYS A 351 24.40 9.70 8.74
C LYS A 351 23.10 10.42 8.42
N TRP A 352 22.03 9.91 9.01
CA TRP A 352 20.67 10.44 8.89
C TRP A 352 20.13 10.86 10.24
N ASN A 353 19.44 11.96 10.27
CA ASN A 353 18.50 12.26 11.35
C ASN A 353 17.22 11.46 11.13
N ILE A 354 16.79 10.71 12.14
CA ILE A 354 15.60 9.88 12.09
C ILE A 354 14.52 10.49 13.00
N ILE A 355 13.37 10.83 12.45
CA ILE A 355 12.17 11.15 13.23
C ILE A 355 11.23 9.98 13.13
N CYS A 356 10.86 9.36 14.25
CA CYS A 356 10.04 8.15 14.22
C CYS A 356 8.96 8.09 15.30
N GLY A 357 7.91 7.36 14.98
CA GLY A 357 6.84 6.97 15.90
C GLY A 357 6.24 5.65 15.44
N ALA A 358 5.84 4.79 16.39
CA ALA A 358 5.34 3.47 16.10
C ALA A 358 4.07 3.14 16.92
N LEU A 359 3.33 2.12 16.46
CA LEU A 359 2.24 1.53 17.22
C LEU A 359 2.78 0.44 18.16
N ASN A 360 2.08 0.22 19.27
CA ASN A 360 2.39 -0.83 20.27
C ASN A 360 2.07 -2.26 19.80
N THR A 361 1.71 -2.43 18.54
CA THR A 361 1.41 -3.75 17.93
C THR A 361 2.65 -4.54 17.55
N ARG A 362 3.84 -3.93 17.65
CA ARG A 362 5.16 -4.53 17.32
C ARG A 362 6.23 -4.02 18.26
N ASP A 363 7.32 -4.78 18.38
CA ASP A 363 8.51 -4.32 19.10
C ASP A 363 9.22 -3.22 18.30
N PRO A 364 9.32 -1.98 18.82
CA PRO A 364 10.02 -0.89 18.16
C PRO A 364 11.51 -1.16 17.95
N ALA A 365 12.14 -2.04 18.76
CA ALA A 365 13.53 -2.41 18.61
C ALA A 365 13.80 -3.11 17.27
N GLU A 366 12.90 -3.99 16.83
CA GLU A 366 13.03 -4.68 15.54
C GLU A 366 12.98 -3.73 14.34
N PHE A 367 12.19 -2.65 14.45
CA PHE A 367 12.15 -1.60 13.43
C PHE A 367 13.40 -0.71 13.45
N LEU A 368 13.92 -0.37 14.63
CA LEU A 368 15.07 0.53 14.76
C LEU A 368 16.40 -0.13 14.41
N ALA A 369 16.56 -1.42 14.71
CA ALA A 369 17.82 -2.15 14.54
C ALA A 369 18.42 -2.04 13.12
N PRO A 370 17.67 -2.20 12.01
CA PRO A 370 18.22 -2.05 10.66
C PRO A 370 18.69 -0.62 10.33
N LEU A 371 18.14 0.39 11.00
CA LEU A 371 18.45 1.80 10.79
C LEU A 371 19.63 2.28 11.65
N ALA A 372 20.02 1.51 12.66
CA ALA A 372 21.00 1.92 13.66
C ALA A 372 22.36 2.36 13.07
N ALA A 373 22.85 1.64 12.06
CA ALA A 373 24.13 1.96 11.41
C ALA A 373 24.13 3.35 10.70
N LEU A 374 22.95 3.78 10.23
CA LEU A 374 22.75 5.05 9.53
C LEU A 374 22.34 6.19 10.47
N ALA A 375 21.87 5.89 11.67
CA ALA A 375 21.38 6.91 12.59
C ALA A 375 22.50 7.86 13.06
N GLY A 376 22.32 9.15 12.82
CA GLY A 376 23.08 10.23 13.43
C GLY A 376 22.40 10.68 14.73
N SER A 377 21.11 10.93 14.67
CA SER A 377 20.26 11.16 15.84
C SER A 377 18.85 10.63 15.60
N VAL A 378 18.13 10.27 16.66
CA VAL A 378 16.75 9.78 16.62
C VAL A 378 15.87 10.68 17.48
N ARG A 379 14.78 11.18 16.91
CA ARG A 379 13.78 11.96 17.64
C ARG A 379 12.44 11.23 17.56
N CYS A 380 11.89 10.94 18.73
CA CYS A 380 10.74 10.08 18.87
C CYS A 380 9.47 10.88 19.13
N LEU A 381 8.41 10.56 18.38
CA LEU A 381 7.09 11.19 18.47
C LEU A 381 6.03 10.16 18.88
N ALA A 382 5.04 10.59 19.65
CA ALA A 382 3.76 9.90 19.69
C ALA A 382 2.97 10.23 18.41
N ILE A 383 2.18 9.28 17.91
CA ILE A 383 1.33 9.49 16.74
C ILE A 383 0.00 10.03 17.22
N PRO A 384 -0.37 11.27 16.88
CA PRO A 384 -1.63 11.87 17.32
C PRO A 384 -2.85 11.05 16.85
N ASP A 385 -3.91 11.09 17.63
CA ASP A 385 -5.20 10.45 17.34
C ASP A 385 -5.13 8.92 17.10
N GLN A 386 -4.02 8.28 17.56
CA GLN A 386 -3.83 6.83 17.48
C GLN A 386 -3.75 6.22 18.87
N PRO A 387 -4.83 5.58 19.38
CA PRO A 387 -4.84 4.97 20.71
C PRO A 387 -3.76 3.88 20.92
N ALA A 388 -3.35 3.23 19.83
CA ALA A 388 -2.30 2.22 19.84
C ALA A 388 -0.89 2.80 19.67
N SER A 389 -0.72 4.14 19.63
CA SER A 389 0.61 4.76 19.54
C SER A 389 1.43 4.46 20.79
N LEU A 390 2.69 4.10 20.60
CA LEU A 390 3.69 4.24 21.66
C LEU A 390 3.85 5.72 22.00
N SER A 391 4.08 6.03 23.26
CA SER A 391 4.48 7.36 23.68
C SER A 391 5.88 7.70 23.15
N ALA A 392 6.18 8.98 23.00
CA ALA A 392 7.53 9.42 22.63
C ALA A 392 8.60 8.91 23.61
N GLY A 393 8.25 8.77 24.90
CA GLY A 393 9.14 8.23 25.94
C GLY A 393 9.46 6.73 25.75
N GLU A 394 8.45 5.90 25.45
CA GLU A 394 8.64 4.46 25.18
C GLU A 394 9.49 4.24 23.94
N MET A 395 9.23 4.98 22.85
CA MET A 395 10.05 4.93 21.64
C MET A 395 11.50 5.36 21.92
N THR A 396 11.69 6.41 22.73
CA THR A 396 13.02 6.89 23.11
C THR A 396 13.77 5.84 23.92
N ALA A 397 13.09 5.19 24.89
CA ALA A 397 13.69 4.12 25.69
C ALA A 397 14.14 2.94 24.81
N ALA A 398 13.33 2.55 23.84
CA ALA A 398 13.70 1.48 22.89
C ALA A 398 14.91 1.88 22.02
N ALA A 399 14.99 3.13 21.56
CA ALA A 399 16.11 3.61 20.76
C ALA A 399 17.41 3.69 21.60
N LEU A 400 17.35 4.21 22.84
CA LEU A 400 18.49 4.23 23.77
C LEU A 400 19.01 2.83 24.10
N ALA A 401 18.11 1.85 24.26
CA ALA A 401 18.47 0.46 24.48
C ALA A 401 19.25 -0.17 23.30
N GLN A 402 19.13 0.41 22.10
CA GLN A 402 19.89 0.04 20.90
C GLN A 402 21.21 0.84 20.78
N GLY A 403 21.55 1.67 21.76
CA GLY A 403 22.75 2.53 21.75
C GLY A 403 22.64 3.73 20.83
N LEU A 404 21.42 4.15 20.44
CA LEU A 404 21.19 5.31 19.56
C LEU A 404 21.16 6.61 20.38
N ASP A 405 21.62 7.72 19.79
CA ASP A 405 21.38 9.08 20.32
C ASP A 405 19.90 9.42 20.11
N ALA A 406 19.09 9.25 21.16
CA ALA A 406 17.66 9.41 21.07
C ALA A 406 17.08 10.36 22.11
N ALA A 407 16.05 11.13 21.69
CA ALA A 407 15.28 12.00 22.57
C ALA A 407 13.80 12.04 22.16
N ALA A 408 12.92 12.26 23.15
CA ALA A 408 11.50 12.51 22.92
C ALA A 408 11.28 13.94 22.41
N ALA A 409 10.34 14.09 21.48
CA ALA A 409 9.87 15.38 21.02
C ALA A 409 8.34 15.47 21.13
N THR A 410 7.83 16.68 21.37
CA THR A 410 6.39 16.94 21.56
C THR A 410 5.67 17.23 20.25
N SER A 411 6.40 17.58 19.20
CA SER A 411 5.87 17.88 17.88
C SER A 411 6.95 17.68 16.82
N ILE A 412 6.54 17.67 15.54
CA ILE A 412 7.49 17.60 14.43
C ILE A 412 8.45 18.79 14.43
N ILE A 413 7.97 19.99 14.73
CA ILE A 413 8.81 21.19 14.80
C ILE A 413 9.85 21.05 15.93
N ALA A 414 9.41 20.65 17.13
CA ALA A 414 10.32 20.42 18.26
C ALA A 414 11.34 19.30 17.99
N ALA A 415 10.98 18.29 17.17
CA ALA A 415 11.92 17.27 16.73
C ALA A 415 13.00 17.87 15.83
N PHE A 416 12.61 18.67 14.84
CA PHE A 416 13.56 19.32 13.92
C PHE A 416 14.54 20.25 14.63
N ASP A 417 14.11 21.00 15.65
CA ASP A 417 14.96 21.91 16.41
C ASP A 417 16.08 21.18 17.19
N GLN A 418 15.93 19.87 17.39
CA GLN A 418 16.89 19.02 18.11
C GLN A 418 17.80 18.22 17.17
N LEU A 419 17.69 18.39 15.86
CA LEU A 419 18.45 17.60 14.87
C LEU A 419 19.77 18.28 14.52
N ASP A 420 20.79 17.48 14.21
CA ASP A 420 22.02 17.98 13.61
C ASP A 420 21.73 18.57 12.21
N PRO A 421 22.05 19.83 11.95
CA PRO A 421 21.80 20.45 10.66
C PRO A 421 22.60 19.83 9.50
N ALA A 422 23.67 19.09 9.78
CA ALA A 422 24.53 18.49 8.77
C ALA A 422 23.94 17.26 8.08
N TYR A 423 22.95 16.62 8.68
CA TYR A 423 22.41 15.36 8.17
C TYR A 423 21.02 15.54 7.53
N PRO A 424 20.73 14.79 6.44
CA PRO A 424 19.37 14.70 5.89
C PRO A 424 18.41 14.09 6.92
N VAL A 425 17.11 14.28 6.70
CA VAL A 425 16.07 13.83 7.61
C VAL A 425 15.21 12.74 6.95
N ILE A 426 14.98 11.65 7.66
CA ILE A 426 13.95 10.66 7.34
C ILE A 426 12.89 10.64 8.44
N ILE A 427 11.62 10.75 8.05
CA ILE A 427 10.46 10.59 8.92
C ILE A 427 9.84 9.22 8.61
N CYS A 428 9.76 8.31 9.60
CA CYS A 428 9.33 6.93 9.37
C CYS A 428 8.77 6.25 10.64
N GLY A 429 8.42 4.97 10.54
CA GLY A 429 7.98 4.12 11.65
C GLY A 429 6.47 3.82 11.65
N SER A 430 5.67 4.55 10.87
CA SER A 430 4.23 4.30 10.75
C SER A 430 3.62 5.00 9.54
N LEU A 431 2.67 4.34 8.88
CA LEU A 431 1.82 4.99 7.87
C LEU A 431 0.95 6.09 8.49
N TYR A 432 0.50 5.93 9.74
CA TYR A 432 -0.27 6.96 10.45
C TYR A 432 0.56 8.20 10.75
N LEU A 433 1.84 8.01 11.15
CA LEU A 433 2.77 9.12 11.29
C LEU A 433 2.97 9.82 9.94
N ALA A 434 3.21 9.05 8.88
CA ALA A 434 3.39 9.62 7.53
C ALA A 434 2.17 10.45 7.10
N GLY A 435 0.96 9.95 7.29
CA GLY A 435 -0.27 10.69 7.00
C GLY A 435 -0.39 11.98 7.83
N HIS A 436 -0.13 11.91 9.13
CA HIS A 436 -0.14 13.08 10.00
C HIS A 436 0.85 14.16 9.53
N ILE A 437 2.05 13.75 9.12
CA ILE A 437 3.06 14.67 8.58
C ILE A 437 2.60 15.31 7.27
N LEU A 438 2.00 14.56 6.34
CA LEU A 438 1.49 15.11 5.09
C LEU A 438 0.37 16.13 5.32
N VAL A 439 -0.51 15.89 6.28
CA VAL A 439 -1.55 16.85 6.69
C VAL A 439 -0.92 18.15 7.23
N GLN A 440 0.03 18.04 8.16
CA GLN A 440 0.73 19.20 8.73
C GLN A 440 1.55 19.94 7.67
N ASN A 441 2.19 19.21 6.76
CA ASN A 441 2.97 19.76 5.66
C ASN A 441 2.08 20.40 4.58
N LYS A 442 0.77 20.21 4.60
CA LYS A 442 -0.21 20.68 3.59
C LYS A 442 0.02 20.09 2.19
N THR A 443 0.54 18.88 2.11
CA THR A 443 0.80 18.12 0.88
C THR A 443 -0.02 16.84 0.87
N LEU A 444 -1.34 16.99 0.80
CA LEU A 444 -2.28 15.86 0.79
C LEU A 444 -2.12 15.03 -0.48
N PRO A 445 -2.24 13.69 -0.40
CA PRO A 445 -2.30 12.82 -1.58
C PRO A 445 -3.52 13.13 -2.48
N ASP A 446 -3.32 13.05 -3.80
CA ASP A 446 -4.34 13.18 -4.84
C ASP A 446 -4.83 11.82 -5.34
#